data_490520fcea13cb2d6a249fb1d1f57cb3
#
_entry.id   490520fcea13cb2d6a249fb1d1f57cb3
#
_cell.length_a   1.000
_cell.length_b   1.000
_cell.length_c   1.000
_cell.angle_alpha   90.00
_cell.angle_beta   90.00
_cell.angle_gamma   90.00
#
_symmetry.space_group_name_H-M   'P 1'
#
loop_
_entity.id
_entity.type
_entity.pdbx_description
1 polymer ?
#
loop_
_entity_poly.entity_id
_entity_poly.type
_entity_poly.pdbx_seq_one_letter_code
_entity_poly.pdbx_strand_id
1 'polypeptide(L)'
;MAEREAQIDDKAPEAQAAKPSAKPFRFGFLVHDVSRMRRTLFDEAMKPLGITRSQWSVLAVLSRAEREGMMQVEISRHMDLGKVTIGGLVDRLEAQGYVERRLDALDRRARRVYITPKGYDVIANMQKACHKLNRSILAGVGRDEQRITEETLARVKLNIKTLIQHN
;
A
#
# COMPACT_ATOMS: atom_id res chain seq x y z
N MET A 1 54.18 -49.60 50.24
CA MET A 1 54.41 -48.83 49.00
C MET A 1 53.30 -49.17 48.02
N ALA A 2 52.34 -48.28 47.88
CA ALA A 2 51.25 -48.47 46.96
C ALA A 2 51.05 -47.12 46.27
N GLU A 3 51.38 -47.08 44.99
CA GLU A 3 51.18 -45.93 44.08
C GLU A 3 49.72 -45.82 43.84
N ARG A 4 49.17 -44.60 44.09
CA ARG A 4 47.83 -44.21 43.68
C ARG A 4 47.96 -43.43 42.36
N GLU A 5 47.62 -44.11 41.29
CA GLU A 5 47.38 -43.43 40.02
C GLU A 5 46.14 -42.48 40.16
N ALA A 6 46.38 -41.24 39.90
CA ALA A 6 45.34 -40.23 39.83
C ALA A 6 44.72 -40.27 38.41
N GLN A 7 43.52 -40.71 38.34
CA GLN A 7 42.71 -40.67 37.10
C GLN A 7 42.27 -39.22 36.84
N ILE A 8 42.87 -38.63 35.82
CA ILE A 8 42.47 -37.31 35.35
C ILE A 8 41.21 -37.47 34.50
N ASP A 9 40.10 -37.05 35.02
CA ASP A 9 38.80 -36.99 34.30
C ASP A 9 38.83 -35.83 33.33
N ASP A 10 39.24 -36.12 32.09
CA ASP A 10 39.25 -35.14 30.97
C ASP A 10 37.85 -35.03 30.36
N LYS A 11 36.97 -34.38 31.11
CA LYS A 11 35.65 -34.03 30.62
C LYS A 11 35.72 -32.64 29.96
N ALA A 12 35.99 -32.63 28.65
CA ALA A 12 35.87 -31.46 27.84
C ALA A 12 34.48 -30.82 28.01
N PRO A 13 34.36 -29.50 28.20
CA PRO A 13 33.06 -28.87 28.30
C PRO A 13 32.35 -28.99 26.96
N GLU A 14 31.20 -29.67 26.98
CA GLU A 14 30.26 -29.66 25.86
C GLU A 14 29.94 -28.21 25.49
N ALA A 15 30.42 -27.82 24.32
CA ALA A 15 30.06 -26.55 23.72
C ALA A 15 28.55 -26.51 23.54
N GLN A 16 27.87 -25.86 24.46
CA GLN A 16 26.45 -25.51 24.28
C GLN A 16 26.36 -24.75 22.98
N ALA A 17 25.83 -25.41 21.95
CA ALA A 17 25.50 -24.77 20.69
C ALA A 17 24.59 -23.60 20.99
N ALA A 18 25.12 -22.37 20.83
CA ALA A 18 24.38 -21.14 20.97
C ALA A 18 23.15 -21.22 20.06
N LYS A 19 21.97 -21.28 20.67
CA LYS A 19 20.73 -21.16 19.92
C LYS A 19 20.84 -19.94 19.03
N PRO A 20 20.58 -20.02 17.73
CA PRO A 20 20.64 -18.85 16.86
C PRO A 20 19.65 -17.82 17.35
N SER A 21 20.14 -16.74 17.92
CA SER A 21 19.35 -15.57 18.30
C SER A 21 19.05 -14.73 17.05
N ALA A 22 18.65 -15.38 15.99
CA ALA A 22 18.04 -14.74 14.86
C ALA A 22 16.68 -14.25 15.32
N LYS A 23 16.61 -13.01 15.81
CA LYS A 23 15.36 -12.26 15.83
C LYS A 23 14.92 -12.19 14.37
N PRO A 24 13.96 -13.03 13.95
CA PRO A 24 13.69 -13.19 12.54
C PRO A 24 13.13 -11.88 12.03
N PHE A 25 13.46 -11.50 10.84
CA PHE A 25 12.88 -10.57 9.88
C PHE A 25 11.66 -9.77 10.38
N ARG A 26 11.79 -9.15 11.54
CA ARG A 26 10.72 -8.38 12.18
C ARG A 26 10.22 -7.25 11.27
N PHE A 27 11.11 -6.68 10.45
CA PHE A 27 10.77 -5.63 9.51
C PHE A 27 9.70 -6.07 8.50
N GLY A 28 9.91 -7.19 7.81
CA GLY A 28 8.97 -7.69 6.80
C GLY A 28 7.60 -8.03 7.39
N PHE A 29 7.56 -8.67 8.57
CA PHE A 29 6.33 -8.95 9.28
C PHE A 29 5.59 -7.67 9.70
N LEU A 30 6.31 -6.69 10.24
CA LEU A 30 5.70 -5.41 10.65
C LEU A 30 5.12 -4.66 9.45
N VAL A 31 5.83 -4.59 8.33
CA VAL A 31 5.34 -3.95 7.10
C VAL A 31 4.08 -4.67 6.60
N HIS A 32 4.10 -6.01 6.59
CA HIS A 32 2.95 -6.80 6.18
C HIS A 32 1.73 -6.57 7.09
N ASP A 33 1.92 -6.68 8.41
CA ASP A 33 0.83 -6.54 9.39
C ASP A 33 0.24 -5.13 9.40
N VAL A 34 1.09 -4.11 9.41
CA VAL A 34 0.64 -2.71 9.34
C VAL A 34 -0.14 -2.47 8.04
N SER A 35 0.36 -2.95 6.91
CA SER A 35 -0.34 -2.83 5.62
C SER A 35 -1.71 -3.51 5.65
N ARG A 36 -1.79 -4.74 6.17
CA ARG A 36 -3.03 -5.52 6.28
C ARG A 36 -4.05 -4.83 7.20
N MET A 37 -3.65 -4.46 8.42
CA MET A 37 -4.53 -3.80 9.39
C MET A 37 -5.00 -2.43 8.89
N ARG A 38 -4.10 -1.64 8.31
CA ARG A 38 -4.43 -0.34 7.72
C ARG A 38 -5.46 -0.49 6.59
N ARG A 39 -5.35 -1.56 5.79
CA ARG A 39 -6.32 -1.88 4.73
C ARG A 39 -7.71 -2.12 5.30
N THR A 40 -7.82 -2.93 6.36
CA THR A 40 -9.11 -3.20 7.04
C THR A 40 -9.76 -1.92 7.54
N LEU A 41 -9.00 -1.10 8.28
CA LEU A 41 -9.50 0.17 8.81
C LEU A 41 -9.92 1.14 7.68
N PHE A 42 -9.18 1.16 6.59
CA PHE A 42 -9.54 1.97 5.42
C PHE A 42 -10.86 1.50 4.79
N ASP A 43 -11.01 0.19 4.58
CA ASP A 43 -12.22 -0.37 3.99
C ASP A 43 -13.45 -0.08 4.88
N GLU A 44 -13.30 -0.16 6.20
CA GLU A 44 -14.35 0.22 7.17
C GLU A 44 -14.70 1.72 7.10
N ALA A 45 -13.69 2.59 7.03
CA ALA A 45 -13.89 4.03 6.94
C ALA A 45 -14.57 4.45 5.62
N MET A 46 -14.42 3.66 4.55
CA MET A 46 -15.02 3.94 3.23
C MET A 46 -16.44 3.39 3.08
N LYS A 47 -16.85 2.41 3.88
CA LYS A 47 -18.21 1.82 3.82
C LYS A 47 -19.35 2.86 3.81
N PRO A 48 -19.35 3.88 4.71
CA PRO A 48 -20.43 4.88 4.73
C PRO A 48 -20.51 5.73 3.45
N LEU A 49 -19.42 5.79 2.68
CA LEU A 49 -19.35 6.55 1.43
C LEU A 49 -19.76 5.70 0.20
N GLY A 50 -20.06 4.41 0.40
CA GLY A 50 -20.45 3.50 -0.68
C GLY A 50 -19.36 3.27 -1.74
N ILE A 51 -18.09 3.49 -1.38
CA ILE A 51 -16.94 3.41 -2.29
C ILE A 51 -16.00 2.29 -1.85
N THR A 52 -15.61 1.45 -2.80
CA THR A 52 -14.56 0.46 -2.61
C THR A 52 -13.18 1.07 -2.77
N ARG A 53 -12.15 0.43 -2.20
CA ARG A 53 -10.75 0.88 -2.36
C ARG A 53 -10.31 0.96 -3.82
N SER A 54 -10.72 0.00 -4.67
CA SER A 54 -10.37 0.02 -6.09
C SER A 54 -11.04 1.20 -6.82
N GLN A 55 -12.29 1.52 -6.52
CA GLN A 55 -12.96 2.71 -7.03
C GLN A 55 -12.30 4.01 -6.57
N TRP A 56 -11.92 4.07 -5.28
CA TRP A 56 -11.11 5.18 -4.76
C TRP A 56 -9.81 5.36 -5.54
N SER A 57 -9.08 4.27 -5.80
CA SER A 57 -7.81 4.34 -6.53
C SER A 57 -8.01 4.91 -7.93
N VAL A 58 -9.11 4.57 -8.64
CA VAL A 58 -9.45 5.16 -9.92
C VAL A 58 -9.70 6.66 -9.79
N LEU A 59 -10.52 7.09 -8.82
CA LEU A 59 -10.78 8.52 -8.56
C LEU A 59 -9.51 9.28 -8.19
N ALA A 60 -8.62 8.67 -7.39
CA ALA A 60 -7.34 9.28 -6.99
C ALA A 60 -6.37 9.42 -8.17
N VAL A 61 -6.38 8.50 -9.13
CA VAL A 61 -5.61 8.62 -10.37
C VAL A 61 -6.20 9.72 -11.25
N LEU A 62 -7.51 9.72 -11.46
CA LEU A 62 -8.21 10.73 -12.25
C LEU A 62 -8.04 12.14 -11.71
N SER A 63 -8.04 12.32 -10.37
CA SER A 63 -7.87 13.64 -9.75
C SER A 63 -6.53 14.31 -10.04
N ARG A 64 -5.51 13.54 -10.47
CA ARG A 64 -4.19 14.07 -10.87
C ARG A 64 -4.19 14.66 -12.29
N ALA A 65 -5.14 14.24 -13.11
CA ALA A 65 -5.31 14.77 -14.46
C ALA A 65 -6.13 16.07 -14.48
N GLU A 66 -6.53 16.55 -13.30
CA GLU A 66 -7.34 17.76 -13.13
C GLU A 66 -8.55 17.78 -14.06
N ARG A 67 -8.64 18.80 -14.94
CA ARG A 67 -9.76 18.99 -15.87
C ARG A 67 -9.62 18.26 -17.20
N GLU A 68 -8.46 17.67 -17.48
CA GLU A 68 -8.19 17.06 -18.79
C GLU A 68 -8.81 15.66 -18.94
N GLY A 69 -9.19 15.03 -17.81
CA GLY A 69 -9.65 13.65 -17.80
C GLY A 69 -8.56 12.67 -18.25
N MET A 70 -8.87 11.39 -18.29
CA MET A 70 -7.94 10.33 -18.72
C MET A 70 -8.65 9.30 -19.58
N MET A 71 -7.95 8.75 -20.57
CA MET A 71 -8.41 7.54 -21.25
C MET A 71 -8.32 6.32 -20.31
N GLN A 72 -9.19 5.34 -20.49
CA GLN A 72 -9.15 4.12 -19.67
C GLN A 72 -7.81 3.37 -19.77
N VAL A 73 -7.12 3.46 -20.92
CA VAL A 73 -5.81 2.87 -21.08
C VAL A 73 -4.73 3.57 -20.25
N GLU A 74 -4.86 4.86 -20.04
CA GLU A 74 -3.96 5.63 -19.19
C GLU A 74 -4.17 5.26 -17.71
N ILE A 75 -5.44 5.18 -17.28
CA ILE A 75 -5.81 4.72 -15.93
C ILE A 75 -5.27 3.29 -15.69
N SER A 76 -5.42 2.39 -16.68
CA SER A 76 -4.93 1.01 -16.65
C SER A 76 -3.41 0.96 -16.40
N ARG A 77 -2.63 1.78 -17.10
CA ARG A 77 -1.17 1.89 -16.94
C ARG A 77 -0.79 2.45 -15.55
N HIS A 78 -1.48 3.49 -15.09
CA HIS A 78 -1.20 4.09 -13.79
C HIS A 78 -1.50 3.15 -12.62
N MET A 79 -2.49 2.27 -12.77
CA MET A 79 -2.91 1.34 -11.72
C MET A 79 -2.28 -0.05 -11.83
N ASP A 80 -1.58 -0.32 -12.93
CA ASP A 80 -1.06 -1.67 -13.25
C ASP A 80 -2.17 -2.73 -13.21
N LEU A 81 -3.31 -2.41 -13.83
CA LEU A 81 -4.48 -3.29 -13.90
C LEU A 81 -4.94 -3.47 -15.35
N GLY A 82 -5.49 -4.65 -15.65
CA GLY A 82 -6.02 -4.96 -16.97
C GLY A 82 -7.16 -4.02 -17.39
N LYS A 83 -7.26 -3.74 -18.71
CA LYS A 83 -8.27 -2.84 -19.30
C LYS A 83 -9.71 -3.24 -18.91
N VAL A 84 -10.01 -4.54 -18.88
CA VAL A 84 -11.34 -5.07 -18.51
C VAL A 84 -11.69 -4.72 -17.06
N THR A 85 -10.73 -4.87 -16.14
CA THR A 85 -10.90 -4.51 -14.74
C THR A 85 -11.18 -3.02 -14.58
N ILE A 86 -10.41 -2.17 -15.27
CA ILE A 86 -10.61 -0.71 -15.27
C ILE A 86 -11.97 -0.36 -15.87
N GLY A 87 -12.37 -1.01 -16.98
CA GLY A 87 -13.70 -0.83 -17.58
C GLY A 87 -14.80 -1.02 -16.56
N GLY A 88 -14.82 -2.16 -15.87
CA GLY A 88 -15.84 -2.46 -14.86
C GLY A 88 -15.79 -1.55 -13.62
N LEU A 89 -14.62 -0.99 -13.25
CA LEU A 89 -14.55 -0.01 -12.18
C LEU A 89 -15.13 1.33 -12.61
N VAL A 90 -14.81 1.79 -13.83
CA VAL A 90 -15.32 3.04 -14.41
C VAL A 90 -16.83 2.93 -14.62
N ASP A 91 -17.35 1.80 -15.10
CA ASP A 91 -18.80 1.58 -15.27
C ASP A 91 -19.57 1.76 -13.95
N ARG A 92 -19.04 1.21 -12.85
CA ARG A 92 -19.64 1.36 -11.52
C ARG A 92 -19.57 2.79 -11.00
N LEU A 93 -18.46 3.49 -11.23
CA LEU A 93 -18.31 4.89 -10.85
C LEU A 93 -19.24 5.80 -11.66
N GLU A 94 -19.43 5.50 -12.93
CA GLU A 94 -20.36 6.21 -13.83
C GLU A 94 -21.81 5.96 -13.42
N ALA A 95 -22.20 4.71 -13.11
CA ALA A 95 -23.51 4.39 -12.58
C ALA A 95 -23.82 5.09 -11.25
N GLN A 96 -22.80 5.34 -10.42
CA GLN A 96 -22.92 6.13 -9.19
C GLN A 96 -22.92 7.66 -9.44
N GLY A 97 -22.66 8.08 -10.67
CA GLY A 97 -22.57 9.49 -11.06
C GLY A 97 -21.31 10.19 -10.58
N TYR A 98 -20.24 9.48 -10.24
CA TYR A 98 -18.97 10.06 -9.77
C TYR A 98 -18.02 10.38 -10.91
N VAL A 99 -18.16 9.70 -12.04
CA VAL A 99 -17.44 9.99 -13.28
C VAL A 99 -18.40 10.00 -14.45
N GLU A 100 -17.96 10.54 -15.55
CA GLU A 100 -18.64 10.51 -16.83
C GLU A 100 -17.64 10.25 -17.96
N ARG A 101 -18.11 9.62 -19.05
CA ARG A 101 -17.34 9.43 -20.27
C ARG A 101 -17.75 10.48 -21.30
N ARG A 102 -16.78 11.22 -21.83
CA ARG A 102 -16.95 12.15 -22.94
C ARG A 102 -16.09 11.73 -24.13
N LEU A 103 -16.49 12.10 -25.33
CA LEU A 103 -15.66 11.92 -26.52
C LEU A 103 -14.39 12.76 -26.36
N ASP A 104 -13.26 12.20 -26.77
CA ASP A 104 -11.99 12.95 -26.82
C ASP A 104 -12.09 14.04 -27.89
N ALA A 105 -11.52 15.22 -27.62
CA ALA A 105 -11.59 16.35 -28.51
C ALA A 105 -10.78 16.15 -29.80
N LEU A 106 -9.70 15.34 -29.73
CA LEU A 106 -8.78 15.09 -30.85
C LEU A 106 -9.10 13.80 -31.59
N ASP A 107 -9.62 12.77 -30.88
CA ASP A 107 -10.01 11.49 -31.46
C ASP A 107 -11.43 11.11 -31.05
N ARG A 108 -12.40 11.33 -31.92
CA ARG A 108 -13.81 10.98 -31.70
C ARG A 108 -14.09 9.48 -31.50
N ARG A 109 -13.12 8.61 -31.75
CA ARG A 109 -13.21 7.17 -31.47
C ARG A 109 -12.81 6.84 -30.03
N ALA A 110 -12.10 7.73 -29.36
CA ALA A 110 -11.67 7.59 -27.99
C ALA A 110 -12.66 8.27 -27.02
N ARG A 111 -12.72 7.72 -25.81
CA ARG A 111 -13.49 8.32 -24.71
C ARG A 111 -12.56 8.60 -23.54
N ARG A 112 -12.68 9.80 -22.99
CA ARG A 112 -12.02 10.20 -21.75
C ARG A 112 -12.99 10.12 -20.59
N VAL A 113 -12.49 9.77 -19.43
CA VAL A 113 -13.21 9.71 -18.16
C VAL A 113 -12.91 10.97 -17.38
N TYR A 114 -13.96 11.65 -16.96
CA TYR A 114 -13.89 12.89 -16.17
C TYR A 114 -14.55 12.68 -14.83
N ILE A 115 -14.05 13.37 -13.80
CA ILE A 115 -14.69 13.42 -12.50
C ILE A 115 -15.82 14.42 -12.55
N THR A 116 -17.01 14.05 -12.09
CA THR A 116 -18.17 14.95 -11.96
C THR A 116 -18.05 15.80 -10.68
N PRO A 117 -18.86 16.89 -10.53
CA PRO A 117 -18.96 17.60 -9.26
C PRO A 117 -19.24 16.68 -8.07
N LYS A 118 -20.17 15.75 -8.22
CA LYS A 118 -20.48 14.70 -7.20
C LYS A 118 -19.27 13.81 -6.91
N GLY A 119 -18.47 13.50 -7.93
CA GLY A 119 -17.22 12.77 -7.77
C GLY A 119 -16.18 13.53 -6.95
N TYR A 120 -16.06 14.84 -7.14
CA TYR A 120 -15.18 15.70 -6.32
C TYR A 120 -15.66 15.79 -4.87
N ASP A 121 -16.97 15.86 -4.62
CA ASP A 121 -17.52 15.87 -3.26
C ASP A 121 -17.18 14.57 -2.51
N VAL A 122 -17.32 13.44 -3.17
CA VAL A 122 -16.97 12.16 -2.57
C VAL A 122 -15.47 12.04 -2.32
N ILE A 123 -14.61 12.55 -3.21
CA ILE A 123 -13.15 12.61 -3.00
C ILE A 123 -12.84 13.44 -1.76
N ALA A 124 -13.44 14.61 -1.60
CA ALA A 124 -13.23 15.48 -0.44
C ALA A 124 -13.64 14.80 0.87
N ASN A 125 -14.77 14.07 0.88
CA ASN A 125 -15.22 13.33 2.04
C ASN A 125 -14.28 12.16 2.38
N MET A 126 -13.78 11.46 1.37
CA MET A 126 -12.80 10.39 1.55
C MET A 126 -11.47 10.92 2.09
N GLN A 127 -10.99 12.06 1.59
CA GLN A 127 -9.79 12.71 2.11
C GLN A 127 -9.94 13.05 3.60
N LYS A 128 -11.08 13.61 4.01
CA LYS A 128 -11.38 13.88 5.44
C LYS A 128 -11.34 12.60 6.27
N ALA A 129 -11.98 11.51 5.79
CA ALA A 129 -11.96 10.22 6.47
C ALA A 129 -10.54 9.64 6.58
N CYS A 130 -9.74 9.71 5.49
CA CYS A 130 -8.34 9.29 5.49
C CYS A 130 -7.48 10.10 6.46
N HIS A 131 -7.65 11.43 6.50
CA HIS A 131 -6.92 12.28 7.44
C HIS A 131 -7.25 11.93 8.90
N LYS A 132 -8.54 11.72 9.22
CA LYS A 132 -8.97 11.29 10.55
C LYS A 132 -8.34 9.94 10.91
N LEU A 133 -8.41 8.98 10.01
CA LEU A 133 -7.85 7.64 10.19
C LEU A 133 -6.34 7.69 10.40
N ASN A 134 -5.59 8.39 9.55
CA ASN A 134 -4.14 8.52 9.66
C ASN A 134 -3.74 9.17 10.99
N ARG A 135 -4.46 10.20 11.46
CA ARG A 135 -4.21 10.81 12.76
C ARG A 135 -4.36 9.80 13.90
N SER A 136 -5.39 8.93 13.84
CA SER A 136 -5.61 7.90 14.86
C SER A 136 -4.53 6.81 14.79
N ILE A 137 -4.14 6.38 13.59
CA ILE A 137 -3.08 5.35 13.41
C ILE A 137 -1.72 5.85 13.91
N LEU A 138 -1.42 7.13 13.71
CA LEU A 138 -0.14 7.73 14.08
C LEU A 138 -0.16 8.40 15.46
N ALA A 139 -1.21 8.16 16.27
CA ALA A 139 -1.26 8.68 17.62
C ALA A 139 -0.08 8.18 18.45
N GLY A 140 0.64 9.10 19.09
CA GLY A 140 1.83 8.79 19.89
C GLY A 140 3.13 8.63 19.08
N VAL A 141 3.07 8.73 17.74
CA VAL A 141 4.29 8.73 16.88
C VAL A 141 4.72 10.16 16.59
N GLY A 142 5.94 10.51 16.98
CA GLY A 142 6.52 11.85 16.79
C GLY A 142 6.72 12.20 15.30
N ARG A 143 6.74 13.49 14.97
CA ARG A 143 6.93 13.94 13.57
C ARG A 143 8.24 13.46 12.96
N ASP A 144 9.33 13.46 13.75
CA ASP A 144 10.63 12.98 13.27
C ASP A 144 10.65 11.48 13.04
N GLU A 145 9.98 10.70 13.90
CA GLU A 145 9.82 9.26 13.73
C GLU A 145 9.01 8.94 12.46
N GLN A 146 7.94 9.71 12.20
CA GLN A 146 7.15 9.58 10.97
C GLN A 146 8.03 9.87 9.74
N ARG A 147 8.75 11.00 9.73
CA ARG A 147 9.63 11.37 8.63
C ARG A 147 10.71 10.32 8.35
N ILE A 148 11.42 9.87 9.39
CA ILE A 148 12.45 8.84 9.26
C ILE A 148 11.86 7.53 8.72
N THR A 149 10.69 7.15 9.20
CA THR A 149 9.99 5.93 8.74
C THR A 149 9.59 6.03 7.27
N GLU A 150 9.03 7.16 6.84
CA GLU A 150 8.63 7.42 5.46
C GLU A 150 9.84 7.40 4.51
N GLU A 151 10.93 8.06 4.87
CA GLU A 151 12.19 8.07 4.10
C GLU A 151 12.78 6.66 3.98
N THR A 152 12.75 5.90 5.07
CA THR A 152 13.24 4.51 5.08
C THR A 152 12.40 3.61 4.19
N LEU A 153 11.09 3.68 4.31
CA LEU A 153 10.18 2.90 3.47
C LEU A 153 10.26 3.30 1.99
N ALA A 154 10.49 4.57 1.69
CA ALA A 154 10.70 5.05 0.32
C ALA A 154 11.96 4.42 -0.31
N ARG A 155 13.06 4.34 0.43
CA ARG A 155 14.30 3.66 -0.02
C ARG A 155 14.07 2.16 -0.23
N VAL A 156 13.42 1.49 0.72
CA VAL A 156 13.08 0.06 0.60
C VAL A 156 12.21 -0.19 -0.65
N LYS A 157 11.21 0.65 -0.88
CA LYS A 157 10.35 0.58 -2.09
C LYS A 157 11.17 0.72 -3.38
N LEU A 158 12.15 1.62 -3.40
CA LEU A 158 13.02 1.81 -4.57
C LEU A 158 13.85 0.55 -4.82
N ASN A 159 14.49 0.00 -3.78
CA ASN A 159 15.28 -1.23 -3.88
C ASN A 159 14.45 -2.42 -4.41
N ILE A 160 13.22 -2.58 -3.91
CA ILE A 160 12.30 -3.63 -4.38
C ILE A 160 11.98 -3.44 -5.87
N LYS A 161 11.70 -2.20 -6.32
CA LYS A 161 11.44 -1.92 -7.74
C LYS A 161 12.62 -2.30 -8.62
N THR A 162 13.85 -1.97 -8.19
CA THR A 162 15.07 -2.33 -8.92
C THR A 162 15.22 -3.84 -9.05
N LEU A 163 14.98 -4.58 -7.97
CA LEU A 163 15.05 -6.05 -7.97
C LEU A 163 14.02 -6.69 -8.90
N ILE A 164 12.79 -6.16 -8.94
CA ILE A 164 11.72 -6.66 -9.83
C ILE A 164 12.05 -6.41 -11.31
N GLN A 165 12.74 -5.30 -11.63
CA GLN A 165 13.09 -4.95 -13.01
C GLN A 165 14.28 -5.76 -13.54
N HIS A 166 15.09 -6.38 -12.66
CA HIS A 166 16.28 -7.17 -13.05
C HIS A 166 16.04 -8.69 -12.99
N ASN A 167 14.84 -9.12 -12.62
CA ASN A 167 14.35 -10.49 -12.68
C ASN A 167 13.34 -10.65 -13.84
#